data_2f403288834f5ad608cbf30489d7f8a4
#
_entry.id   2f403288834f5ad608cbf30489d7f8a4
#
_cell.length_a   1.000
_cell.length_b   1.000
_cell.length_c   1.000
_cell.angle_alpha   90.00
_cell.angle_beta   90.00
_cell.angle_gamma   90.00
#
_symmetry.space_group_name_H-M   'P 1'
#
loop_
_entity.id
_entity.type
_entity.pdbx_description
1 polymer ?
#
loop_
_entity_poly.entity_id
_entity_poly.type
_entity_poly.pdbx_seq_one_letter_code
_entity_poly.pdbx_strand_id
1 'polypeptide(L)'
;MQKMYLTQRNWASLSALSAFALMFIWVLPNTIALRHALLGVGAIAGLFLIKGHWSIFNRPNIRLTPLYAILGLFIWVLIHYCFFSLNPSLELSEIKGLWMRTLAGFFMAIGFGIALSQFQSLRKCFYLGIFSVPAINLIAYLYDCYSVGAFIGPEQFVRFFFAKIETAYFGGVAASVSVASIIYFVINNNEAKRYQQIFVYALGLLLVLLSAVLSNTKNGVLIAMLLCILLAVVIFFHSFFYAKGKNTKILGIVIVAFILISAGFVWHAQKQLATRGWNTVFQDTQLAMDIDKNTQWQYAEGSRPLPLNSAVLPPAVNTYSRVAWATVGVRLISQYPLGYGSVNQSFNGLQNYLNIYHEHTGQTHSGWIDFGLGFGLPGLFLIFLAIFSIIVLSLLRPARLNLIAATICVMLLPFCLTSEMSYKQYFESMIFFLGMCGTFVACNGIQNKYASRKNNS
;
A
#
# COMPACT_ATOMS: atom_id res chain seq x y z
N MET A 1 10.35 31.64 21.26
CA MET A 1 10.64 30.79 20.11
C MET A 1 11.28 29.45 20.50
N GLN A 2 12.37 29.43 21.26
CA GLN A 2 13.08 28.17 21.63
C GLN A 2 12.23 27.17 22.40
N LYS A 3 11.46 27.61 23.41
CA LYS A 3 10.54 26.75 24.18
C LYS A 3 9.44 26.12 23.33
N MET A 4 8.88 26.88 22.38
CA MET A 4 7.86 26.40 21.44
C MET A 4 8.44 25.38 20.44
N TYR A 5 9.68 25.58 19.95
CA TYR A 5 10.38 24.64 19.09
C TYR A 5 10.67 23.32 19.79
N LEU A 6 11.14 23.33 21.06
CA LEU A 6 11.37 22.14 21.84
C LEU A 6 10.08 21.35 22.08
N THR A 7 8.97 22.02 22.36
CA THR A 7 7.66 21.37 22.52
C THR A 7 7.20 20.70 21.21
N GLN A 8 7.35 21.37 20.06
CA GLN A 8 7.01 20.78 18.77
C GLN A 8 7.88 19.57 18.41
N ARG A 9 9.18 19.64 18.71
CA ARG A 9 10.10 18.50 18.50
C ARG A 9 9.73 17.29 19.35
N ASN A 10 9.28 17.49 20.59
CA ASN A 10 8.82 16.40 21.45
C ASN A 10 7.58 15.72 20.88
N TRP A 11 6.57 16.49 20.42
CA TRP A 11 5.40 15.93 19.76
C TRP A 11 5.76 15.22 18.44
N ALA A 12 6.70 15.76 17.67
CA ALA A 12 7.18 15.11 16.45
C ALA A 12 7.88 13.79 16.75
N SER A 13 8.72 13.74 17.80
CA SER A 13 9.38 12.51 18.24
C SER A 13 8.37 11.48 18.72
N LEU A 14 7.38 11.88 19.50
CA LEU A 14 6.33 10.99 19.98
C LEU A 14 5.50 10.43 18.82
N SER A 15 5.08 11.27 17.86
CA SER A 15 4.39 10.84 16.64
C SER A 15 5.23 9.86 15.83
N ALA A 16 6.53 10.15 15.65
CA ALA A 16 7.43 9.29 14.86
C ALA A 16 7.69 7.93 15.52
N LEU A 17 7.87 7.89 16.85
CA LEU A 17 8.07 6.65 17.59
C LEU A 17 6.78 5.80 17.63
N SER A 18 5.64 6.43 17.84
CA SER A 18 4.35 5.73 17.79
C SER A 18 4.09 5.14 16.40
N ALA A 19 4.38 5.89 15.32
CA ALA A 19 4.23 5.41 13.96
C ALA A 19 5.22 4.28 13.63
N PHE A 20 6.47 4.37 14.06
CA PHE A 20 7.46 3.29 13.94
C PHE A 20 6.95 2.00 14.60
N ALA A 21 6.53 2.08 15.86
CA ALA A 21 6.01 0.93 16.57
C ALA A 21 4.74 0.36 15.91
N LEU A 22 3.84 1.23 15.45
CA LEU A 22 2.60 0.82 14.82
C LEU A 22 2.83 0.09 13.49
N MET A 23 3.77 0.55 12.65
CA MET A 23 4.09 -0.11 11.37
C MET A 23 4.53 -1.56 11.58
N PHE A 24 5.24 -1.85 12.65
CA PHE A 24 5.63 -3.21 13.00
C PHE A 24 4.49 -4.01 13.63
N ILE A 25 3.71 -3.38 14.52
CA ILE A 25 2.64 -4.05 15.28
C ILE A 25 1.43 -4.38 14.40
N TRP A 26 1.18 -3.64 13.31
CA TRP A 26 0.09 -3.96 12.38
C TRP A 26 0.18 -5.37 11.81
N VAL A 27 1.38 -5.89 11.61
CA VAL A 27 1.60 -7.22 11.01
C VAL A 27 1.60 -8.35 12.04
N LEU A 28 1.66 -8.03 13.33
CA LEU A 28 1.69 -9.02 14.40
C LEU A 28 0.28 -9.45 14.81
N PRO A 29 0.04 -10.75 15.00
CA PRO A 29 -1.22 -11.24 15.55
C PRO A 29 -1.38 -10.83 17.02
N ASN A 30 -2.62 -10.79 17.50
CA ASN A 30 -2.99 -10.59 18.92
C ASN A 30 -2.48 -9.28 19.57
N THR A 31 -2.27 -8.24 18.80
CA THR A 31 -1.74 -6.93 19.25
C THR A 31 -2.79 -5.82 19.29
N ILE A 32 -4.08 -6.15 19.36
CA ILE A 32 -5.20 -5.20 19.22
C ILE A 32 -5.10 -4.06 20.24
N ALA A 33 -4.92 -4.35 21.53
CA ALA A 33 -4.85 -3.34 22.58
C ALA A 33 -3.67 -2.38 22.39
N LEU A 34 -2.50 -2.92 22.03
CA LEU A 34 -1.29 -2.14 21.78
C LEU A 34 -1.45 -1.24 20.53
N ARG A 35 -2.08 -1.75 19.46
CA ARG A 35 -2.43 -0.93 18.29
C ARG A 35 -3.32 0.25 18.66
N HIS A 36 -4.36 0.03 19.46
CA HIS A 36 -5.26 1.11 19.91
C HIS A 36 -4.51 2.15 20.75
N ALA A 37 -3.65 1.72 21.68
CA ALA A 37 -2.84 2.63 22.46
C ALA A 37 -1.91 3.49 21.60
N LEU A 38 -1.21 2.89 20.64
CA LEU A 38 -0.31 3.61 19.72
C LEU A 38 -1.06 4.56 18.80
N LEU A 39 -2.23 4.13 18.28
CA LEU A 39 -3.11 5.00 17.49
C LEU A 39 -3.59 6.21 18.31
N GLY A 40 -4.02 6.01 19.55
CA GLY A 40 -4.46 7.08 20.43
C GLY A 40 -3.35 8.08 20.73
N VAL A 41 -2.18 7.59 21.18
CA VAL A 41 -1.01 8.43 21.48
C VAL A 41 -0.53 9.17 20.21
N GLY A 42 -0.44 8.46 19.08
CA GLY A 42 -0.03 9.05 17.82
C GLY A 42 -1.02 10.08 17.27
N ALA A 43 -2.33 9.84 17.42
CA ALA A 43 -3.37 10.80 17.03
C ALA A 43 -3.30 12.09 17.87
N ILE A 44 -3.14 11.97 19.20
CA ILE A 44 -2.96 13.13 20.09
C ILE A 44 -1.74 13.93 19.68
N ALA A 45 -0.59 13.27 19.48
CA ALA A 45 0.63 13.92 19.01
C ALA A 45 0.42 14.60 17.65
N GLY A 46 -0.31 13.94 16.74
CA GLY A 46 -0.68 14.45 15.43
C GLY A 46 -1.51 15.72 15.50
N LEU A 47 -2.54 15.76 16.35
CA LEU A 47 -3.38 16.94 16.57
C LEU A 47 -2.59 18.14 17.11
N PHE A 48 -1.65 17.92 18.06
CA PHE A 48 -0.76 18.99 18.54
C PHE A 48 0.17 19.51 17.44
N LEU A 49 0.67 18.63 16.56
CA LEU A 49 1.49 19.03 15.41
C LEU A 49 0.67 19.80 14.37
N ILE A 50 -0.55 19.38 14.06
CA ILE A 50 -1.47 20.09 13.18
C ILE A 50 -1.74 21.49 13.74
N LYS A 51 -2.06 21.61 15.05
CA LYS A 51 -2.25 22.90 15.70
C LYS A 51 -1.01 23.79 15.58
N GLY A 52 0.19 23.23 15.82
CA GLY A 52 1.46 23.97 15.73
C GLY A 52 1.81 24.43 14.30
N HIS A 53 1.25 23.76 13.29
CA HIS A 53 1.47 24.04 11.87
C HIS A 53 0.18 24.46 11.15
N TRP A 54 -0.77 25.07 11.89
CA TRP A 54 -2.08 25.44 11.37
C TRP A 54 -2.03 26.31 10.11
N SER A 55 -0.98 27.10 9.95
CA SER A 55 -0.75 27.94 8.76
C SER A 55 -0.66 27.12 7.45
N ILE A 56 -0.41 25.81 7.51
CA ILE A 56 -0.42 24.93 6.34
C ILE A 56 -1.86 24.65 5.91
N PHE A 57 -2.77 24.53 6.86
CA PHE A 57 -4.13 24.02 6.67
C PHE A 57 -5.20 25.11 6.59
N ASN A 58 -4.93 26.31 7.10
CA ASN A 58 -5.93 27.37 7.22
C ASN A 58 -6.24 28.14 5.92
N ARG A 59 -5.54 27.85 4.84
CA ARG A 59 -5.77 28.44 3.52
C ARG A 59 -6.08 27.37 2.51
N PRO A 60 -7.16 27.51 1.73
CA PRO A 60 -7.43 26.60 0.61
C PRO A 60 -6.23 26.55 -0.34
N ASN A 61 -5.73 25.36 -0.56
CA ASN A 61 -4.60 25.12 -1.45
C ASN A 61 -4.79 23.75 -2.11
N ILE A 62 -4.57 23.70 -3.41
CA ILE A 62 -4.65 22.45 -4.20
C ILE A 62 -3.80 21.30 -3.62
N ARG A 63 -2.74 21.63 -2.88
CA ARG A 63 -1.91 20.61 -2.20
C ARG A 63 -2.59 19.90 -1.05
N LEU A 64 -3.68 20.46 -0.54
CA LEU A 64 -4.50 19.84 0.50
C LEU A 64 -5.58 18.93 -0.09
N THR A 65 -5.76 18.89 -1.41
CA THR A 65 -6.74 18.04 -2.09
C THR A 65 -6.69 16.58 -1.61
N PRO A 66 -5.50 15.93 -1.47
CA PRO A 66 -5.46 14.55 -0.97
C PRO A 66 -6.05 14.41 0.43
N LEU A 67 -5.72 15.35 1.33
CA LEU A 67 -6.19 15.31 2.71
C LEU A 67 -7.68 15.63 2.79
N TYR A 68 -8.18 16.57 1.97
CA TYR A 68 -9.61 16.87 1.87
C TYR A 68 -10.40 15.72 1.28
N ALA A 69 -9.85 15.00 0.29
CA ALA A 69 -10.48 13.82 -0.27
C ALA A 69 -10.64 12.70 0.77
N ILE A 70 -9.61 12.45 1.59
CA ILE A 70 -9.68 11.47 2.69
C ILE A 70 -10.67 11.95 3.77
N LEU A 71 -10.67 13.23 4.13
CA LEU A 71 -11.65 13.78 5.07
C LEU A 71 -13.07 13.68 4.51
N GLY A 72 -13.25 13.98 3.23
CA GLY A 72 -14.50 13.79 2.51
C GLY A 72 -14.99 12.34 2.54
N LEU A 73 -14.06 11.37 2.52
CA LEU A 73 -14.40 9.96 2.65
C LEU A 73 -15.00 9.65 4.04
N PHE A 74 -14.44 10.18 5.13
CA PHE A 74 -15.04 10.02 6.47
C PHE A 74 -16.42 10.67 6.55
N ILE A 75 -16.61 11.85 5.94
CA ILE A 75 -17.91 12.52 5.86
C ILE A 75 -18.89 11.68 5.03
N TRP A 76 -18.43 11.12 3.90
CA TRP A 76 -19.25 10.25 3.05
C TRP A 76 -19.75 9.02 3.82
N VAL A 77 -18.91 8.37 4.60
CA VAL A 77 -19.31 7.23 5.44
C VAL A 77 -20.44 7.60 6.40
N LEU A 78 -20.39 8.78 7.03
CA LEU A 78 -21.46 9.25 7.91
C LEU A 78 -22.75 9.55 7.13
N ILE A 79 -22.63 10.20 5.96
CA ILE A 79 -23.77 10.46 5.07
C ILE A 79 -24.39 9.13 4.61
N HIS A 80 -23.55 8.18 4.21
CA HIS A 80 -23.98 6.85 3.78
C HIS A 80 -24.77 6.15 4.87
N TYR A 81 -24.23 6.11 6.08
CA TYR A 81 -24.90 5.52 7.25
C TYR A 81 -26.29 6.15 7.50
N CYS A 82 -26.42 7.46 7.41
CA CYS A 82 -27.65 8.16 7.70
C CYS A 82 -28.74 7.98 6.61
N PHE A 83 -28.35 7.83 5.35
CA PHE A 83 -29.29 7.96 4.23
C PHE A 83 -29.33 6.77 3.27
N PHE A 84 -28.28 5.95 3.19
CA PHE A 84 -28.09 4.95 2.14
C PHE A 84 -27.80 3.54 2.63
N SER A 85 -27.58 3.36 3.92
CA SER A 85 -27.21 2.08 4.51
C SER A 85 -28.26 1.00 4.26
N LEU A 86 -27.84 -0.12 3.65
CA LEU A 86 -28.68 -1.30 3.50
C LEU A 86 -28.69 -2.19 4.74
N ASN A 87 -27.70 -2.03 5.64
CA ASN A 87 -27.63 -2.72 6.91
C ASN A 87 -27.07 -1.77 8.00
N PRO A 88 -27.91 -0.90 8.59
CA PRO A 88 -27.44 0.12 9.56
C PRO A 88 -26.77 -0.46 10.80
N SER A 89 -27.16 -1.63 11.28
CA SER A 89 -26.57 -2.25 12.46
C SER A 89 -25.12 -2.70 12.20
N LEU A 90 -24.86 -3.30 11.03
CA LEU A 90 -23.55 -3.72 10.59
C LEU A 90 -22.65 -2.49 10.34
N GLU A 91 -23.16 -1.50 9.60
CA GLU A 91 -22.42 -0.29 9.28
C GLU A 91 -22.04 0.49 10.53
N LEU A 92 -22.96 0.66 11.50
CA LEU A 92 -22.67 1.31 12.78
C LEU A 92 -21.57 0.56 13.56
N SER A 93 -21.60 -0.76 13.56
CA SER A 93 -20.55 -1.58 14.17
C SER A 93 -19.19 -1.35 13.51
N GLU A 94 -19.17 -1.23 12.17
CA GLU A 94 -17.94 -0.95 11.41
C GLU A 94 -17.46 0.50 11.63
N ILE A 95 -18.37 1.48 11.71
CA ILE A 95 -18.02 2.86 12.07
C ILE A 95 -17.34 2.91 13.43
N LYS A 96 -17.92 2.31 14.46
CA LYS A 96 -17.34 2.25 15.80
C LYS A 96 -16.03 1.47 15.86
N GLY A 97 -15.92 0.42 15.08
CA GLY A 97 -14.76 -0.47 15.03
C GLY A 97 -13.65 0.04 14.12
N LEU A 98 -13.85 0.01 12.81
CA LEU A 98 -12.85 0.29 11.80
C LEU A 98 -12.64 1.80 11.59
N TRP A 99 -13.72 2.53 11.32
CA TRP A 99 -13.61 3.93 10.88
C TRP A 99 -13.10 4.89 11.97
N MET A 100 -13.47 4.67 13.23
CA MET A 100 -12.94 5.47 14.36
C MET A 100 -11.41 5.27 14.49
N ARG A 101 -10.92 4.04 14.36
CA ARG A 101 -9.47 3.77 14.39
C ARG A 101 -8.76 4.34 13.17
N THR A 102 -9.37 4.21 12.00
CA THR A 102 -8.84 4.77 10.75
C THR A 102 -8.75 6.29 10.84
N LEU A 103 -9.73 6.96 11.44
CA LEU A 103 -9.70 8.40 11.68
C LEU A 103 -8.56 8.80 12.65
N ALA A 104 -8.38 8.06 13.73
CA ALA A 104 -7.23 8.27 14.62
C ALA A 104 -5.91 8.05 13.89
N GLY A 105 -5.81 6.99 13.07
CA GLY A 105 -4.67 6.73 12.19
C GLY A 105 -4.41 7.85 11.19
N PHE A 106 -5.45 8.48 10.65
CA PHE A 106 -5.33 9.61 9.74
C PHE A 106 -4.73 10.86 10.41
N PHE A 107 -5.20 11.22 11.62
CA PHE A 107 -4.58 12.33 12.38
C PHE A 107 -3.14 12.04 12.76
N MET A 108 -2.84 10.79 13.17
CA MET A 108 -1.48 10.35 13.42
C MET A 108 -0.61 10.44 12.16
N ALA A 109 -1.13 10.05 11.00
CA ALA A 109 -0.44 10.10 9.72
C ALA A 109 -0.08 11.54 9.29
N ILE A 110 -1.00 12.49 9.49
CA ILE A 110 -0.72 13.92 9.25
C ILE A 110 0.40 14.39 10.17
N GLY A 111 0.33 14.10 11.46
CA GLY A 111 1.37 14.46 12.42
C GLY A 111 2.72 13.84 12.07
N PHE A 112 2.74 12.56 11.70
CA PHE A 112 3.94 11.87 11.26
C PHE A 112 4.51 12.48 9.97
N GLY A 113 3.67 12.80 8.99
CA GLY A 113 4.09 13.47 7.76
C GLY A 113 4.71 14.85 8.03
N ILE A 114 4.16 15.65 8.97
CA ILE A 114 4.75 16.90 9.44
C ILE A 114 6.12 16.63 10.09
N ALA A 115 6.20 15.66 11.01
CA ALA A 115 7.43 15.30 11.70
C ALA A 115 8.57 14.93 10.74
N LEU A 116 8.29 14.07 9.74
CA LEU A 116 9.28 13.65 8.74
C LEU A 116 9.68 14.79 7.79
N SER A 117 8.76 15.71 7.50
CA SER A 117 9.02 16.87 6.65
C SER A 117 9.90 17.91 7.34
N GLN A 118 9.69 18.14 8.64
CA GLN A 118 10.40 19.16 9.43
C GLN A 118 11.73 18.66 10.03
N PHE A 119 11.77 17.41 10.50
CA PHE A 119 12.90 16.85 11.24
C PHE A 119 13.54 15.67 10.50
N GLN A 120 14.61 15.92 9.76
CA GLN A 120 15.29 14.89 8.97
C GLN A 120 15.76 13.69 9.81
N SER A 121 16.16 13.91 11.08
CA SER A 121 16.58 12.85 12.00
C SER A 121 15.48 11.81 12.27
N LEU A 122 14.20 12.23 12.24
CA LEU A 122 13.05 11.35 12.48
C LEU A 122 12.69 10.46 11.29
N ARG A 123 13.22 10.75 10.08
CA ARG A 123 13.04 9.88 8.90
C ARG A 123 13.54 8.46 9.11
N LYS A 124 14.52 8.28 10.05
CA LYS A 124 14.99 6.96 10.44
C LYS A 124 13.86 6.07 11.00
N CYS A 125 12.93 6.66 11.77
CA CYS A 125 11.78 5.91 12.29
C CYS A 125 10.91 5.33 11.16
N PHE A 126 10.66 6.11 10.10
CA PHE A 126 9.94 5.64 8.94
C PHE A 126 10.68 4.51 8.21
N TYR A 127 11.96 4.71 7.89
CA TYR A 127 12.74 3.70 7.17
C TYR A 127 12.88 2.42 7.97
N LEU A 128 13.22 2.50 9.26
CA LEU A 128 13.32 1.33 10.12
C LEU A 128 11.99 0.61 10.27
N GLY A 129 10.89 1.36 10.44
CA GLY A 129 9.55 0.76 10.56
C GLY A 129 9.14 -0.04 9.31
N ILE A 130 9.36 0.53 8.13
CA ILE A 130 8.96 -0.13 6.87
C ILE A 130 9.87 -1.32 6.53
N PHE A 131 11.20 -1.17 6.68
CA PHE A 131 12.14 -2.25 6.35
C PHE A 131 12.21 -3.35 7.40
N SER A 132 11.72 -3.12 8.64
CA SER A 132 11.69 -4.16 9.68
C SER A 132 10.85 -5.36 9.27
N VAL A 133 9.73 -5.16 8.59
CA VAL A 133 8.85 -6.26 8.19
C VAL A 133 9.55 -7.26 7.25
N PRO A 134 10.07 -6.86 6.07
CA PRO A 134 10.79 -7.80 5.21
C PRO A 134 12.09 -8.33 5.85
N ALA A 135 12.76 -7.55 6.70
CA ALA A 135 13.96 -7.99 7.39
C ALA A 135 13.67 -9.11 8.41
N ILE A 136 12.64 -8.93 9.24
CA ILE A 136 12.29 -9.94 10.25
C ILE A 136 11.74 -11.20 9.57
N ASN A 137 10.98 -11.07 8.49
CA ASN A 137 10.54 -12.23 7.72
C ASN A 137 11.72 -13.02 7.15
N LEU A 138 12.75 -12.35 6.63
CA LEU A 138 13.97 -13.02 6.16
C LEU A 138 14.76 -13.66 7.32
N ILE A 139 14.87 -12.97 8.46
CA ILE A 139 15.54 -13.52 9.65
C ILE A 139 14.79 -14.77 10.15
N ALA A 140 13.46 -14.74 10.19
CA ALA A 140 12.67 -15.91 10.59
C ALA A 140 12.91 -17.09 9.64
N TYR A 141 12.93 -16.85 8.32
CA TYR A 141 13.26 -17.88 7.33
C TYR A 141 14.66 -18.49 7.56
N LEU A 142 15.67 -17.65 7.77
CA LEU A 142 17.04 -18.11 8.01
C LEU A 142 17.14 -18.89 9.33
N TYR A 143 16.40 -18.49 10.35
CA TYR A 143 16.31 -19.23 11.60
C TYR A 143 15.67 -20.61 11.42
N ASP A 144 14.60 -20.73 10.65
CA ASP A 144 13.97 -22.02 10.32
C ASP A 144 14.94 -22.92 9.54
N CYS A 145 15.66 -22.39 8.54
CA CYS A 145 16.71 -23.11 7.83
C CYS A 145 17.82 -23.63 8.78
N TYR A 146 18.26 -22.78 9.71
CA TYR A 146 19.26 -23.13 10.70
C TYR A 146 18.77 -24.24 11.64
N SER A 147 17.51 -24.16 12.10
CA SER A 147 16.91 -25.14 13.01
C SER A 147 16.75 -26.52 12.37
N VAL A 148 16.52 -26.57 11.05
CA VAL A 148 16.39 -27.80 10.27
C VAL A 148 17.74 -28.33 9.79
N GLY A 149 18.78 -27.48 9.77
CA GLY A 149 20.11 -27.81 9.25
C GLY A 149 20.19 -27.85 7.71
N ALA A 150 19.14 -27.36 7.01
CA ALA A 150 19.05 -27.35 5.54
C ALA A 150 18.25 -26.15 5.04
N PHE A 151 18.44 -25.76 3.77
CA PHE A 151 17.54 -24.81 3.13
C PHE A 151 16.16 -25.43 2.93
N ILE A 152 15.14 -24.84 3.55
CA ILE A 152 13.76 -25.27 3.44
C ILE A 152 13.06 -24.58 2.26
N GLY A 153 12.12 -25.29 1.63
CA GLY A 153 11.27 -24.70 0.59
C GLY A 153 10.33 -23.63 1.17
N PRO A 154 9.95 -22.62 0.36
CA PRO A 154 9.01 -21.57 0.82
C PRO A 154 7.67 -22.10 1.31
N GLU A 155 7.27 -23.32 0.93
CA GLU A 155 6.04 -23.98 1.38
C GLU A 155 6.14 -24.52 2.79
N GLN A 156 7.35 -24.86 3.23
CA GLN A 156 7.65 -25.39 4.57
C GLN A 156 7.97 -24.30 5.58
N PHE A 157 8.11 -23.06 5.12
CA PHE A 157 8.45 -21.91 5.97
C PHE A 157 7.33 -21.57 6.94
N VAL A 158 7.63 -21.64 8.24
CA VAL A 158 6.73 -21.19 9.31
C VAL A 158 6.84 -19.66 9.43
N ARG A 159 5.82 -18.95 8.95
CA ARG A 159 5.85 -17.48 8.91
C ARG A 159 5.82 -16.87 10.30
N PHE A 160 6.59 -15.81 10.45
CA PHE A 160 6.53 -14.97 11.65
C PHE A 160 5.23 -14.16 11.73
N PHE A 161 4.71 -13.69 10.59
CA PHE A 161 3.47 -12.95 10.50
C PHE A 161 2.29 -13.87 10.20
N PHE A 162 1.09 -13.41 10.59
CA PHE A 162 -0.14 -14.21 10.47
C PHE A 162 -0.43 -14.66 9.03
N ALA A 163 -0.28 -13.77 8.04
CA ALA A 163 -0.54 -14.10 6.65
C ALA A 163 0.54 -13.56 5.69
N LYS A 164 0.56 -14.08 4.45
CA LYS A 164 1.47 -13.64 3.38
C LYS A 164 1.25 -12.17 2.97
N ILE A 165 0.03 -11.68 3.18
CA ILE A 165 -0.40 -10.34 2.73
C ILE A 165 0.39 -9.26 3.45
N GLU A 166 0.72 -9.44 4.74
CA GLU A 166 1.54 -8.49 5.50
C GLU A 166 2.90 -8.28 4.85
N THR A 167 3.58 -9.38 4.53
CA THR A 167 4.89 -9.32 3.88
C THR A 167 4.81 -8.65 2.50
N ALA A 168 3.76 -8.97 1.72
CA ALA A 168 3.55 -8.40 0.40
C ALA A 168 3.26 -6.91 0.46
N TYR A 169 2.37 -6.48 1.36
CA TYR A 169 1.94 -5.09 1.48
C TYR A 169 3.05 -4.17 1.99
N PHE A 170 3.62 -4.48 3.17
CA PHE A 170 4.70 -3.67 3.74
C PHE A 170 6.00 -3.80 2.93
N GLY A 171 6.24 -4.95 2.30
CA GLY A 171 7.30 -5.13 1.32
C GLY A 171 7.12 -4.21 0.11
N GLY A 172 5.89 -4.07 -0.41
CA GLY A 172 5.56 -3.13 -1.48
C GLY A 172 5.82 -1.67 -1.10
N VAL A 173 5.46 -1.26 0.13
CA VAL A 173 5.80 0.08 0.65
C VAL A 173 7.32 0.26 0.77
N ALA A 174 8.05 -0.73 1.29
CA ALA A 174 9.52 -0.68 1.40
C ALA A 174 10.20 -0.62 0.02
N ALA A 175 9.71 -1.38 -0.97
CA ALA A 175 10.17 -1.29 -2.36
C ALA A 175 9.91 0.09 -2.95
N SER A 176 8.72 0.68 -2.71
CA SER A 176 8.38 2.05 -3.15
C SER A 176 9.34 3.09 -2.58
N VAL A 177 9.70 2.98 -1.29
CA VAL A 177 10.69 3.85 -0.64
C VAL A 177 12.07 3.69 -1.28
N SER A 178 12.48 2.45 -1.57
CA SER A 178 13.77 2.16 -2.23
C SER A 178 13.80 2.76 -3.64
N VAL A 179 12.81 2.46 -4.45
CA VAL A 179 12.68 2.92 -5.84
C VAL A 179 12.68 4.44 -5.92
N ALA A 180 11.84 5.12 -5.14
CA ALA A 180 11.78 6.58 -5.10
C ALA A 180 13.10 7.21 -4.66
N SER A 181 13.77 6.62 -3.66
CA SER A 181 15.05 7.12 -3.17
C SER A 181 16.16 6.94 -4.21
N ILE A 182 16.22 5.80 -4.89
CA ILE A 182 17.17 5.57 -5.98
C ILE A 182 16.93 6.59 -7.11
N ILE A 183 15.69 6.78 -7.56
CA ILE A 183 15.31 7.77 -8.56
C ILE A 183 15.81 9.16 -8.13
N TYR A 184 15.50 9.56 -6.90
CA TYR A 184 15.93 10.86 -6.38
C TYR A 184 17.45 11.06 -6.45
N PHE A 185 18.24 10.10 -5.99
CA PHE A 185 19.69 10.19 -5.98
C PHE A 185 20.34 10.02 -7.36
N VAL A 186 19.67 9.37 -8.31
CA VAL A 186 20.14 9.32 -9.71
C VAL A 186 19.92 10.64 -10.41
N ILE A 187 18.78 11.28 -10.19
CA ILE A 187 18.43 12.57 -10.81
C ILE A 187 19.25 13.72 -10.20
N ASN A 188 19.44 13.73 -8.87
CA ASN A 188 20.12 14.80 -8.16
C ASN A 188 21.62 14.50 -7.98
N ASN A 189 22.41 14.90 -8.97
CA ASN A 189 23.87 14.63 -9.03
C ASN A 189 24.71 15.29 -7.94
N ASN A 190 24.21 16.35 -7.33
CA ASN A 190 24.95 17.17 -6.35
C ASN A 190 24.83 16.69 -4.90
N GLU A 191 24.10 15.60 -4.65
CA GLU A 191 23.92 15.07 -3.30
C GLU A 191 25.21 14.38 -2.81
N ALA A 192 25.70 14.82 -1.66
CA ALA A 192 26.82 14.16 -0.99
C ALA A 192 26.46 12.69 -0.66
N LYS A 193 27.43 11.78 -0.82
CA LYS A 193 27.25 10.35 -0.57
C LYS A 193 26.16 9.66 -1.43
N ARG A 194 25.82 10.22 -2.59
CA ARG A 194 24.74 9.71 -3.47
C ARG A 194 24.93 8.22 -3.79
N TYR A 195 26.14 7.78 -4.14
CA TYR A 195 26.41 6.38 -4.47
C TYR A 195 26.18 5.45 -3.28
N GLN A 196 26.59 5.87 -2.08
CA GLN A 196 26.33 5.13 -0.83
C GLN A 196 24.82 5.00 -0.58
N GLN A 197 24.07 6.06 -0.80
CA GLN A 197 22.61 6.05 -0.63
C GLN A 197 21.94 5.14 -1.66
N ILE A 198 22.33 5.21 -2.94
CA ILE A 198 21.82 4.31 -3.98
C ILE A 198 22.10 2.84 -3.60
N PHE A 199 23.30 2.52 -3.16
CA PHE A 199 23.66 1.17 -2.74
C PHE A 199 22.81 0.68 -1.57
N VAL A 200 22.60 1.50 -0.53
CA VAL A 200 21.75 1.13 0.63
C VAL A 200 20.31 0.84 0.21
N TYR A 201 19.74 1.67 -0.71
CA TYR A 201 18.36 1.44 -1.18
C TYR A 201 18.27 0.28 -2.18
N ALA A 202 19.33 -0.01 -2.93
CA ALA A 202 19.40 -1.22 -3.75
C ALA A 202 19.42 -2.49 -2.89
N LEU A 203 20.18 -2.49 -1.77
CA LEU A 203 20.11 -3.57 -0.78
C LEU A 203 18.73 -3.69 -0.14
N GLY A 204 18.06 -2.57 0.14
CA GLY A 204 16.69 -2.57 0.63
C GLY A 204 15.71 -3.19 -0.36
N LEU A 205 15.86 -2.91 -1.65
CA LEU A 205 15.04 -3.50 -2.70
C LEU A 205 15.30 -5.02 -2.84
N LEU A 206 16.56 -5.43 -2.76
CA LEU A 206 16.96 -6.85 -2.76
C LEU A 206 16.36 -7.58 -1.55
N LEU A 207 16.41 -6.98 -0.36
CA LEU A 207 15.80 -7.54 0.85
C LEU A 207 14.29 -7.80 0.64
N VAL A 208 13.57 -6.85 0.05
CA VAL A 208 12.14 -7.00 -0.24
C VAL A 208 11.88 -8.13 -1.23
N LEU A 209 12.65 -8.20 -2.32
CA LEU A 209 12.54 -9.26 -3.34
C LEU A 209 12.79 -10.64 -2.73
N LEU A 210 13.86 -10.79 -1.95
CA LEU A 210 14.16 -12.05 -1.25
C LEU A 210 13.04 -12.43 -0.28
N SER A 211 12.58 -11.49 0.56
CA SER A 211 11.48 -11.74 1.49
C SER A 211 10.19 -12.16 0.77
N ALA A 212 9.85 -11.54 -0.37
CA ALA A 212 8.66 -11.87 -1.15
C ALA A 212 8.75 -13.25 -1.80
N VAL A 213 9.90 -13.62 -2.35
CA VAL A 213 10.15 -14.95 -2.95
C VAL A 213 10.07 -16.04 -1.88
N LEU A 214 10.78 -15.86 -0.78
CA LEU A 214 10.86 -16.84 0.31
C LEU A 214 9.52 -17.03 1.03
N SER A 215 8.68 -15.99 1.08
CA SER A 215 7.32 -16.10 1.62
C SER A 215 6.32 -16.70 0.62
N ASN A 216 6.74 -17.06 -0.59
CA ASN A 216 5.87 -17.54 -1.67
C ASN A 216 4.67 -16.60 -1.92
N THR A 217 4.93 -15.29 -1.97
CA THR A 217 3.90 -14.26 -2.18
C THR A 217 3.88 -13.83 -3.65
N LYS A 218 3.01 -14.43 -4.48
CA LYS A 218 2.90 -14.10 -5.90
C LYS A 218 2.63 -12.60 -6.11
N ASN A 219 1.70 -12.02 -5.36
CA ASN A 219 1.37 -10.59 -5.45
C ASN A 219 2.54 -9.71 -4.98
N GLY A 220 3.24 -10.08 -3.89
CA GLY A 220 4.40 -9.33 -3.43
C GLY A 220 5.53 -9.28 -4.43
N VAL A 221 5.81 -10.43 -5.08
CA VAL A 221 6.81 -10.52 -6.16
C VAL A 221 6.38 -9.68 -7.36
N LEU A 222 5.12 -9.80 -7.82
CA LEU A 222 4.60 -9.03 -8.96
C LEU A 222 4.73 -7.52 -8.71
N ILE A 223 4.32 -7.04 -7.55
CA ILE A 223 4.41 -5.62 -7.19
C ILE A 223 5.85 -5.13 -7.13
N ALA A 224 6.74 -5.89 -6.50
CA ALA A 224 8.16 -5.54 -6.45
C ALA A 224 8.78 -5.50 -7.86
N MET A 225 8.41 -6.43 -8.75
CA MET A 225 8.84 -6.42 -10.16
C MET A 225 8.29 -5.21 -10.92
N LEU A 226 7.02 -4.86 -10.77
CA LEU A 226 6.44 -3.66 -11.40
C LEU A 226 7.17 -2.38 -10.96
N LEU A 227 7.51 -2.27 -9.68
CA LEU A 227 8.31 -1.15 -9.17
C LEU A 227 9.75 -1.16 -9.70
N CYS A 228 10.36 -2.32 -9.88
CA CYS A 228 11.67 -2.46 -10.55
C CYS A 228 11.60 -2.04 -12.02
N ILE A 229 10.55 -2.41 -12.74
CA ILE A 229 10.32 -1.98 -14.13
C ILE A 229 10.14 -0.45 -14.18
N LEU A 230 9.34 0.12 -13.29
CA LEU A 230 9.19 1.57 -13.17
C LEU A 230 10.55 2.25 -12.95
N LEU A 231 11.35 1.73 -12.03
CA LEU A 231 12.71 2.23 -11.77
C LEU A 231 13.58 2.17 -13.02
N ALA A 232 13.60 1.02 -13.72
CA ALA A 232 14.37 0.85 -14.93
C ALA A 232 13.96 1.85 -16.02
N VAL A 233 12.67 2.02 -16.24
CA VAL A 233 12.11 2.96 -17.23
C VAL A 233 12.52 4.38 -16.91
N VAL A 234 12.31 4.84 -15.68
CA VAL A 234 12.64 6.22 -15.26
C VAL A 234 14.14 6.48 -15.38
N ILE A 235 14.98 5.54 -14.94
CA ILE A 235 16.45 5.68 -15.02
C ILE A 235 16.91 5.65 -16.46
N PHE A 236 16.36 4.78 -17.30
CA PHE A 236 16.69 4.71 -18.72
C PHE A 236 16.41 6.05 -19.40
N PHE A 237 15.19 6.57 -19.28
CA PHE A 237 14.83 7.86 -19.86
C PHE A 237 15.69 9.01 -19.34
N HIS A 238 15.91 9.07 -18.02
CA HIS A 238 16.76 10.11 -17.45
C HIS A 238 18.21 10.01 -17.95
N SER A 239 18.80 8.82 -17.97
CA SER A 239 20.19 8.60 -18.38
C SER A 239 20.40 8.84 -19.86
N PHE A 240 19.42 8.50 -20.70
CA PHE A 240 19.53 8.63 -22.14
C PHE A 240 19.27 10.07 -22.62
N PHE A 241 18.22 10.71 -22.13
CA PHE A 241 17.77 12.00 -22.64
C PHE A 241 18.29 13.22 -21.85
N TYR A 242 18.51 13.08 -20.54
CA TYR A 242 18.79 14.22 -19.66
C TYR A 242 20.18 14.21 -19.03
N ALA A 243 20.82 13.04 -18.86
CA ALA A 243 22.12 12.96 -18.23
C ALA A 243 23.25 13.49 -19.15
N LYS A 244 23.94 14.54 -18.71
CA LYS A 244 25.07 15.14 -19.45
C LYS A 244 26.41 14.47 -19.16
N GLY A 245 26.56 13.79 -18.01
CA GLY A 245 27.83 13.19 -17.57
C GLY A 245 27.96 11.71 -17.94
N LYS A 246 29.15 11.28 -18.43
CA LYS A 246 29.46 9.89 -18.76
C LYS A 246 29.21 8.95 -17.58
N ASN A 247 29.64 9.32 -16.35
CA ASN A 247 29.46 8.51 -15.14
C ASN A 247 28.00 8.29 -14.77
N THR A 248 27.11 9.27 -15.01
CA THR A 248 25.68 9.12 -14.75
C THR A 248 25.03 8.15 -15.75
N LYS A 249 25.46 8.20 -17.02
CA LYS A 249 24.98 7.24 -18.05
C LYS A 249 25.42 5.83 -17.72
N ILE A 250 26.68 5.62 -17.35
CA ILE A 250 27.21 4.30 -16.96
C ILE A 250 26.46 3.78 -15.74
N LEU A 251 26.27 4.60 -14.69
CA LEU A 251 25.48 4.23 -13.51
C LEU A 251 24.07 3.81 -13.88
N GLY A 252 23.42 4.57 -14.76
CA GLY A 252 22.08 4.24 -15.25
C GLY A 252 22.03 2.88 -15.95
N ILE A 253 22.99 2.58 -16.82
CA ILE A 253 23.10 1.27 -17.52
C ILE A 253 23.30 0.15 -16.49
N VAL A 254 24.20 0.32 -15.53
CA VAL A 254 24.48 -0.69 -14.49
C VAL A 254 23.23 -0.97 -13.65
N ILE A 255 22.49 0.06 -13.23
CA ILE A 255 21.25 -0.10 -12.46
C ILE A 255 20.19 -0.83 -13.30
N VAL A 256 19.99 -0.43 -14.55
CA VAL A 256 19.03 -1.09 -15.44
C VAL A 256 19.40 -2.55 -15.67
N ALA A 257 20.68 -2.84 -15.94
CA ALA A 257 21.17 -4.22 -16.10
C ALA A 257 20.95 -5.05 -14.83
N PHE A 258 21.26 -4.49 -13.65
CA PHE A 258 21.03 -5.16 -12.36
C PHE A 258 19.53 -5.47 -12.15
N ILE A 259 18.64 -4.52 -12.47
CA ILE A 259 17.19 -4.73 -12.35
C ILE A 259 16.71 -5.83 -13.29
N LEU A 260 17.16 -5.83 -14.55
CA LEU A 260 16.76 -6.84 -15.55
C LEU A 260 17.26 -8.24 -15.14
N ILE A 261 18.49 -8.36 -14.65
CA ILE A 261 19.06 -9.62 -14.15
C ILE A 261 18.26 -10.10 -12.93
N SER A 262 17.97 -9.21 -11.97
CA SER A 262 17.19 -9.54 -10.77
C SER A 262 15.76 -9.95 -11.12
N ALA A 263 15.12 -9.27 -12.06
CA ALA A 263 13.79 -9.62 -12.56
C ALA A 263 13.80 -10.99 -13.27
N GLY A 264 14.81 -11.26 -14.10
CA GLY A 264 14.99 -12.55 -14.74
C GLY A 264 15.18 -13.69 -13.75
N PHE A 265 15.99 -13.48 -12.72
CA PHE A 265 16.18 -14.45 -11.63
C PHE A 265 14.88 -14.73 -10.87
N VAL A 266 14.18 -13.68 -10.47
CA VAL A 266 12.88 -13.80 -9.78
C VAL A 266 11.84 -14.50 -10.65
N TRP A 267 11.77 -14.15 -11.95
CA TRP A 267 10.90 -14.81 -12.90
C TRP A 267 11.20 -16.30 -13.02
N HIS A 268 12.48 -16.66 -13.16
CA HIS A 268 12.90 -18.05 -13.22
C HIS A 268 12.55 -18.81 -11.94
N ALA A 269 12.85 -18.25 -10.77
CA ALA A 269 12.51 -18.83 -9.48
C ALA A 269 10.98 -19.04 -9.32
N GLN A 270 10.17 -18.04 -9.71
CA GLN A 270 8.71 -18.15 -9.67
C GLN A 270 8.17 -19.20 -10.66
N LYS A 271 8.78 -19.36 -11.83
CA LYS A 271 8.41 -20.41 -12.79
C LYS A 271 8.67 -21.81 -12.25
N GLN A 272 9.75 -22.00 -11.50
CA GLN A 272 10.08 -23.26 -10.84
C GLN A 272 9.13 -23.57 -9.67
N LEU A 273 8.72 -22.55 -8.91
CA LEU A 273 7.83 -22.66 -7.76
C LEU A 273 6.35 -22.64 -8.15
N ALA A 274 5.99 -22.13 -9.33
CA ALA A 274 4.61 -22.02 -9.78
C ALA A 274 4.13 -23.36 -10.38
N THR A 275 3.55 -24.17 -9.55
CA THR A 275 2.68 -25.24 -10.01
C THR A 275 1.48 -24.64 -10.73
N ARG A 276 1.31 -24.97 -12.03
CA ARG A 276 0.14 -24.71 -12.89
C ARG A 276 -0.56 -23.34 -12.71
N GLY A 277 -0.82 -22.61 -13.74
CA GLY A 277 -1.70 -21.45 -13.71
C GLY A 277 -1.22 -20.22 -14.48
N TRP A 278 0.07 -20.08 -14.82
CA TRP A 278 0.51 -18.97 -15.67
C TRP A 278 0.23 -19.24 -17.16
N ASN A 279 0.29 -20.51 -17.59
CA ASN A 279 0.10 -20.88 -19.01
C ASN A 279 -1.36 -20.83 -19.46
N THR A 280 -2.32 -20.91 -18.52
CA THR A 280 -3.76 -20.95 -18.78
C THR A 280 -4.52 -19.73 -18.24
N VAL A 281 -3.82 -18.74 -17.68
CA VAL A 281 -4.44 -17.55 -17.03
C VAL A 281 -5.47 -16.86 -17.92
N PHE A 282 -5.19 -16.71 -19.22
CA PHE A 282 -6.11 -16.04 -20.13
C PHE A 282 -7.39 -16.86 -20.36
N GLN A 283 -7.25 -18.17 -20.60
CA GLN A 283 -8.38 -19.09 -20.80
C GLN A 283 -9.20 -19.24 -19.51
N ASP A 284 -8.52 -19.33 -18.35
CA ASP A 284 -9.16 -19.41 -17.04
C ASP A 284 -9.94 -18.12 -16.73
N THR A 285 -9.38 -16.97 -17.11
CA THR A 285 -10.06 -15.66 -16.96
C THR A 285 -11.31 -15.57 -17.82
N GLN A 286 -11.23 -15.96 -19.09
CA GLN A 286 -12.40 -15.97 -19.98
C GLN A 286 -13.51 -16.87 -19.45
N LEU A 287 -13.15 -18.06 -18.98
CA LEU A 287 -14.11 -18.99 -18.36
C LEU A 287 -14.79 -18.38 -17.12
N ALA A 288 -13.99 -17.73 -16.27
CA ALA A 288 -14.44 -17.16 -15.00
C ALA A 288 -15.31 -15.91 -15.18
N MET A 289 -15.13 -15.16 -16.28
CA MET A 289 -15.97 -13.98 -16.57
C MET A 289 -17.38 -14.35 -17.03
N ASP A 290 -17.61 -15.56 -17.53
CA ASP A 290 -18.95 -16.04 -17.94
C ASP A 290 -19.72 -16.60 -16.72
N ILE A 291 -20.02 -15.72 -15.77
CA ILE A 291 -20.62 -16.03 -14.47
C ILE A 291 -22.06 -16.53 -14.55
N ASP A 292 -22.75 -16.28 -15.67
CA ASP A 292 -24.14 -16.69 -15.87
C ASP A 292 -24.21 -18.16 -16.32
N LYS A 293 -23.22 -18.64 -17.09
CA LYS A 293 -23.10 -20.06 -17.46
C LYS A 293 -22.38 -20.88 -16.40
N ASN A 294 -21.34 -20.31 -15.81
CA ASN A 294 -20.45 -21.01 -14.89
C ASN A 294 -20.74 -20.56 -13.47
N THR A 295 -21.68 -21.21 -12.79
CA THR A 295 -22.15 -20.82 -11.45
C THR A 295 -21.33 -21.39 -10.30
N GLN A 296 -20.21 -22.06 -10.57
CA GLN A 296 -19.35 -22.67 -9.55
C GLN A 296 -18.75 -21.65 -8.56
N TRP A 297 -18.68 -20.38 -8.93
CA TRP A 297 -18.26 -19.28 -8.05
C TRP A 297 -19.19 -19.08 -6.83
N GLN A 298 -20.41 -19.61 -6.87
CA GLN A 298 -21.37 -19.56 -5.76
C GLN A 298 -21.03 -20.55 -4.63
N TYR A 299 -20.17 -21.52 -4.89
CA TYR A 299 -19.81 -22.57 -3.96
C TYR A 299 -18.43 -22.30 -3.33
N ALA A 300 -18.19 -22.94 -2.18
CA ALA A 300 -16.89 -22.85 -1.51
C ALA A 300 -15.75 -23.28 -2.45
N GLU A 301 -14.62 -22.61 -2.36
CA GLU A 301 -13.46 -22.82 -3.24
C GLU A 301 -13.02 -24.29 -3.19
N GLY A 302 -13.02 -24.96 -4.34
CA GLY A 302 -12.65 -26.36 -4.46
C GLY A 302 -13.73 -27.39 -4.06
N SER A 303 -14.93 -26.97 -3.63
CA SER A 303 -16.01 -27.89 -3.24
C SER A 303 -16.71 -28.55 -4.43
N ARG A 304 -16.62 -27.94 -5.61
CA ARG A 304 -17.17 -28.49 -6.85
C ARG A 304 -16.15 -28.49 -7.98
N PRO A 305 -16.21 -29.49 -8.90
CA PRO A 305 -15.34 -29.49 -10.07
C PRO A 305 -15.64 -28.26 -10.94
N LEU A 306 -14.58 -27.58 -11.37
CA LEU A 306 -14.65 -26.48 -12.29
C LEU A 306 -14.82 -26.99 -13.73
N PRO A 307 -15.55 -26.28 -14.61
CA PRO A 307 -15.61 -26.62 -16.02
C PRO A 307 -14.23 -26.48 -16.66
N LEU A 308 -13.99 -27.22 -17.74
CA LEU A 308 -12.73 -27.12 -18.48
C LEU A 308 -12.66 -25.79 -19.23
N ASN A 309 -11.48 -25.18 -19.27
CA ASN A 309 -11.22 -23.97 -20.04
C ASN A 309 -11.15 -24.28 -21.56
N SER A 310 -10.98 -23.27 -22.40
CA SER A 310 -10.90 -23.44 -23.86
C SER A 310 -9.70 -24.29 -24.33
N ALA A 311 -8.70 -24.52 -23.47
CA ALA A 311 -7.59 -25.44 -23.72
C ALA A 311 -7.88 -26.89 -23.25
N VAL A 312 -9.14 -27.19 -22.86
CA VAL A 312 -9.57 -28.50 -22.35
C VAL A 312 -8.80 -28.92 -21.09
N LEU A 313 -8.39 -27.93 -20.28
CA LEU A 313 -7.67 -28.14 -19.03
C LEU A 313 -8.51 -27.63 -17.85
N PRO A 314 -8.41 -28.27 -16.66
CA PRO A 314 -9.01 -27.72 -15.46
C PRO A 314 -8.35 -26.36 -15.11
N PRO A 315 -9.14 -25.30 -14.89
CA PRO A 315 -8.60 -24.00 -14.57
C PRO A 315 -7.94 -24.00 -13.17
N ALA A 316 -7.03 -23.06 -12.96
CA ALA A 316 -6.49 -22.82 -11.62
C ALA A 316 -7.59 -22.25 -10.72
N VAL A 317 -7.96 -22.98 -9.67
CA VAL A 317 -9.09 -22.65 -8.76
C VAL A 317 -9.02 -21.21 -8.27
N ASN A 318 -7.87 -20.79 -7.76
CA ASN A 318 -7.65 -19.41 -7.28
C ASN A 318 -7.85 -18.34 -8.38
N THR A 319 -7.49 -18.61 -9.63
CA THR A 319 -7.67 -17.66 -10.74
C THR A 319 -9.15 -17.58 -11.08
N TYR A 320 -9.80 -18.73 -11.25
CA TYR A 320 -11.22 -18.80 -11.54
C TYR A 320 -12.05 -18.06 -10.49
N SER A 321 -11.92 -18.43 -9.21
CA SER A 321 -12.71 -17.88 -8.12
C SER A 321 -12.56 -16.35 -8.02
N ARG A 322 -11.32 -15.86 -8.02
CA ARG A 322 -11.06 -14.40 -7.90
C ARG A 322 -11.59 -13.59 -9.07
N VAL A 323 -11.44 -14.08 -10.29
CA VAL A 323 -11.96 -13.38 -11.47
C VAL A 323 -13.49 -13.42 -11.50
N ALA A 324 -14.10 -14.55 -11.19
CA ALA A 324 -15.56 -14.68 -11.12
C ALA A 324 -16.15 -13.75 -10.04
N TRP A 325 -15.59 -13.78 -8.81
CA TRP A 325 -16.05 -12.89 -7.73
C TRP A 325 -15.81 -11.41 -8.06
N ALA A 326 -14.71 -11.06 -8.72
CA ALA A 326 -14.47 -9.70 -9.19
C ALA A 326 -15.54 -9.27 -10.24
N THR A 327 -15.88 -10.16 -11.18
CA THR A 327 -16.90 -9.91 -12.19
C THR A 327 -18.28 -9.71 -11.57
N VAL A 328 -18.67 -10.57 -10.62
CA VAL A 328 -19.90 -10.41 -9.83
C VAL A 328 -19.88 -9.11 -9.03
N GLY A 329 -18.76 -8.80 -8.38
CA GLY A 329 -18.59 -7.58 -7.60
C GLY A 329 -18.79 -6.32 -8.44
N VAL A 330 -18.19 -6.25 -9.63
CA VAL A 330 -18.40 -5.12 -10.57
C VAL A 330 -19.86 -5.01 -11.00
N ARG A 331 -20.52 -6.14 -11.29
CA ARG A 331 -21.97 -6.17 -11.60
C ARG A 331 -22.80 -5.63 -10.44
N LEU A 332 -22.49 -6.03 -9.21
CA LEU A 332 -23.18 -5.55 -8.01
C LEU A 332 -22.94 -4.06 -7.75
N ILE A 333 -21.75 -3.53 -7.99
CA ILE A 333 -21.47 -2.08 -7.90
C ILE A 333 -22.34 -1.31 -8.91
N SER A 334 -22.53 -1.83 -10.13
CA SER A 334 -23.37 -1.17 -11.13
C SER A 334 -24.85 -1.14 -10.74
N GLN A 335 -25.32 -2.14 -10.01
CA GLN A 335 -26.70 -2.22 -9.50
C GLN A 335 -26.89 -1.38 -8.23
N TYR A 336 -25.87 -1.32 -7.37
CA TYR A 336 -25.86 -0.60 -6.10
C TYR A 336 -24.71 0.42 -6.05
N PRO A 337 -24.79 1.49 -6.85
CA PRO A 337 -23.68 2.44 -7.02
C PRO A 337 -23.35 3.27 -5.78
N LEU A 338 -24.22 3.28 -4.77
CA LEU A 338 -23.97 3.94 -3.48
C LEU A 338 -23.30 3.00 -2.47
N GLY A 339 -23.41 1.68 -2.66
CA GLY A 339 -22.77 0.68 -1.79
C GLY A 339 -23.71 0.08 -0.75
N TYR A 340 -23.16 -0.85 0.06
CA TYR A 340 -23.89 -1.61 1.08
C TYR A 340 -23.74 -1.04 2.50
N GLY A 341 -22.61 -0.36 2.78
CA GLY A 341 -22.29 0.21 4.07
C GLY A 341 -21.26 -0.56 4.90
N SER A 342 -20.55 -1.51 4.30
CA SER A 342 -19.46 -2.22 4.98
C SER A 342 -18.31 -2.52 4.01
N VAL A 343 -17.06 -2.33 4.42
CA VAL A 343 -15.90 -2.74 3.60
C VAL A 343 -15.71 -4.25 3.64
N ASN A 344 -15.98 -4.85 4.79
CA ASN A 344 -15.54 -6.23 5.09
C ASN A 344 -16.57 -7.31 4.72
N GLN A 345 -17.85 -6.94 4.59
CA GLN A 345 -18.94 -7.89 4.38
C GLN A 345 -19.90 -7.46 3.26
N SER A 346 -19.52 -6.49 2.44
CA SER A 346 -20.38 -5.94 1.39
C SER A 346 -20.69 -6.95 0.30
N PHE A 347 -19.74 -7.78 -0.09
CA PHE A 347 -19.95 -8.79 -1.12
C PHE A 347 -20.97 -9.85 -0.67
N ASN A 348 -20.77 -10.45 0.50
CA ASN A 348 -21.73 -11.37 1.11
C ASN A 348 -23.07 -10.68 1.42
N GLY A 349 -23.02 -9.46 1.97
CA GLY A 349 -24.21 -8.70 2.34
C GLY A 349 -25.12 -8.40 1.15
N LEU A 350 -24.58 -8.00 0.01
CA LEU A 350 -25.35 -7.74 -1.21
C LEU A 350 -25.90 -9.03 -1.83
N GLN A 351 -25.13 -10.12 -1.81
CA GLN A 351 -25.63 -11.42 -2.29
C GLN A 351 -26.82 -11.89 -1.44
N ASN A 352 -26.72 -11.81 -0.11
CA ASN A 352 -27.84 -12.13 0.79
C ASN A 352 -29.05 -11.21 0.58
N TYR A 353 -28.81 -9.90 0.43
CA TYR A 353 -29.86 -8.91 0.18
C TYR A 353 -30.64 -9.21 -1.11
N LEU A 354 -29.96 -9.74 -2.14
CA LEU A 354 -30.54 -10.11 -3.43
C LEU A 354 -31.01 -11.57 -3.49
N ASN A 355 -30.91 -12.33 -2.39
CA ASN A 355 -31.21 -13.75 -2.36
C ASN A 355 -30.42 -14.58 -3.40
N ILE A 356 -29.18 -14.17 -3.69
CA ILE A 356 -28.27 -14.93 -4.55
C ILE A 356 -27.68 -16.05 -3.70
N TYR A 357 -27.84 -17.31 -4.15
CA TYR A 357 -27.23 -18.44 -3.45
C TYR A 357 -25.70 -18.35 -3.48
N HIS A 358 -25.05 -18.52 -2.34
CA HIS A 358 -23.60 -18.61 -2.22
C HIS A 358 -23.19 -19.35 -0.94
N GLU A 359 -22.06 -20.04 -1.01
CA GLU A 359 -21.42 -20.71 0.14
C GLU A 359 -20.23 -19.84 0.61
N HIS A 360 -20.44 -19.02 1.63
CA HIS A 360 -19.39 -18.31 2.40
C HIS A 360 -18.31 -17.57 1.61
N THR A 361 -18.67 -16.83 0.58
CA THR A 361 -17.75 -15.93 -0.11
C THR A 361 -17.82 -14.53 0.50
N GLY A 362 -16.99 -14.28 1.52
CA GLY A 362 -17.03 -13.02 2.26
C GLY A 362 -16.59 -11.80 1.46
N GLN A 363 -15.67 -12.00 0.50
CA GLN A 363 -14.94 -10.91 -0.18
C GLN A 363 -14.61 -11.31 -1.62
N THR A 364 -14.41 -10.31 -2.49
CA THR A 364 -14.01 -10.52 -3.88
C THR A 364 -12.51 -10.78 -4.06
N HIS A 365 -11.71 -10.68 -3.00
CA HIS A 365 -10.24 -10.65 -3.03
C HIS A 365 -9.64 -9.50 -3.85
N SER A 366 -10.44 -8.47 -4.15
CA SER A 366 -10.01 -7.19 -4.71
C SER A 366 -10.43 -6.05 -3.79
N GLY A 367 -9.44 -5.39 -3.17
CA GLY A 367 -9.70 -4.30 -2.24
C GLY A 367 -10.49 -3.14 -2.86
N TRP A 368 -10.28 -2.83 -4.15
CA TRP A 368 -11.05 -1.78 -4.82
C TRP A 368 -12.50 -2.17 -5.05
N ILE A 369 -12.76 -3.43 -5.42
CA ILE A 369 -14.11 -3.93 -5.62
C ILE A 369 -14.83 -4.02 -4.28
N ASP A 370 -14.21 -4.61 -3.26
CA ASP A 370 -14.78 -4.69 -1.91
C ASP A 370 -15.12 -3.30 -1.35
N PHE A 371 -14.25 -2.32 -1.58
CA PHE A 371 -14.48 -0.95 -1.15
C PHE A 371 -15.62 -0.28 -1.96
N GLY A 372 -15.69 -0.54 -3.27
CA GLY A 372 -16.79 -0.08 -4.12
C GLY A 372 -18.13 -0.69 -3.75
N LEU A 373 -18.15 -1.98 -3.39
CA LEU A 373 -19.33 -2.65 -2.86
C LEU A 373 -19.77 -2.07 -1.51
N GLY A 374 -18.79 -1.63 -0.69
CA GLY A 374 -19.05 -1.05 0.63
C GLY A 374 -19.60 0.37 0.59
N PHE A 375 -18.89 1.27 -0.08
CA PHE A 375 -19.17 2.71 -0.04
C PHE A 375 -19.42 3.33 -1.41
N GLY A 376 -19.65 2.48 -2.41
CA GLY A 376 -20.08 2.84 -3.74
C GLY A 376 -19.08 3.63 -4.56
N LEU A 377 -19.56 4.15 -5.70
CA LEU A 377 -18.78 5.00 -6.59
C LEU A 377 -18.31 6.30 -5.94
N PRO A 378 -19.09 6.98 -5.04
CA PRO A 378 -18.59 8.17 -4.36
C PRO A 378 -17.41 7.88 -3.44
N GLY A 379 -17.41 6.76 -2.70
CA GLY A 379 -16.27 6.34 -1.88
C GLY A 379 -15.03 6.05 -2.73
N LEU A 380 -15.18 5.29 -3.83
CA LEU A 380 -14.11 5.04 -4.80
C LEU A 380 -13.56 6.33 -5.40
N PHE A 381 -14.43 7.25 -5.80
CA PHE A 381 -14.01 8.55 -6.35
C PHE A 381 -13.12 9.31 -5.36
N LEU A 382 -13.52 9.40 -4.08
CA LEU A 382 -12.77 10.14 -3.06
C LEU A 382 -11.38 9.51 -2.80
N ILE A 383 -11.30 8.18 -2.71
CA ILE A 383 -10.00 7.53 -2.47
C ILE A 383 -9.09 7.62 -3.69
N PHE A 384 -9.62 7.47 -4.91
CA PHE A 384 -8.84 7.67 -6.13
C PHE A 384 -8.46 9.14 -6.33
N LEU A 385 -9.31 10.10 -5.98
CA LEU A 385 -8.97 11.52 -5.97
C LEU A 385 -7.77 11.80 -5.02
N ALA A 386 -7.74 11.17 -3.84
CA ALA A 386 -6.58 11.26 -2.95
C ALA A 386 -5.33 10.69 -3.60
N ILE A 387 -5.40 9.46 -4.13
CA ILE A 387 -4.26 8.77 -4.75
C ILE A 387 -3.72 9.55 -5.96
N PHE A 388 -4.57 9.91 -6.92
CA PHE A 388 -4.12 10.59 -8.14
C PHE A 388 -3.64 12.00 -7.86
N SER A 389 -4.26 12.73 -6.93
CA SER A 389 -3.77 14.05 -6.54
C SER A 389 -2.40 13.96 -5.84
N ILE A 390 -2.13 12.95 -5.01
CA ILE A 390 -0.79 12.71 -4.47
C ILE A 390 0.22 12.48 -5.60
N ILE A 391 -0.08 11.61 -6.54
CA ILE A 391 0.82 11.29 -7.67
C ILE A 391 1.13 12.56 -8.46
N VAL A 392 0.11 13.26 -8.95
CA VAL A 392 0.27 14.43 -9.80
C VAL A 392 1.04 15.55 -9.08
N LEU A 393 0.63 15.88 -7.86
CA LEU A 393 1.26 16.97 -7.10
C LEU A 393 2.69 16.63 -6.67
N SER A 394 2.99 15.34 -6.46
CA SER A 394 4.35 14.88 -6.17
C SER A 394 5.27 15.00 -7.39
N LEU A 395 4.78 14.66 -8.57
CA LEU A 395 5.55 14.76 -9.82
C LEU A 395 5.78 16.21 -10.26
N LEU A 396 4.85 17.11 -9.98
CA LEU A 396 5.03 18.55 -10.24
C LEU A 396 6.15 19.17 -9.38
N ARG A 397 6.52 18.55 -8.26
CA ARG A 397 7.59 19.02 -7.35
C ARG A 397 8.38 17.84 -6.78
N PRO A 398 9.30 17.29 -7.56
CA PRO A 398 10.00 16.04 -7.24
C PRO A 398 11.04 16.25 -6.13
N ALA A 399 10.58 16.35 -4.88
CA ALA A 399 11.42 16.19 -3.69
C ALA A 399 11.39 14.73 -3.24
N ARG A 400 12.39 14.29 -2.47
CA ARG A 400 12.52 12.89 -2.07
C ARG A 400 11.26 12.31 -1.41
N LEU A 401 10.66 13.03 -0.44
CA LEU A 401 9.44 12.57 0.22
C LEU A 401 8.24 12.53 -0.73
N ASN A 402 8.16 13.45 -1.69
CA ASN A 402 7.13 13.46 -2.70
C ASN A 402 7.26 12.28 -3.67
N LEU A 403 8.47 11.96 -4.11
CA LEU A 403 8.68 10.76 -4.94
C LEU A 403 8.31 9.48 -4.17
N ILE A 404 8.62 9.40 -2.87
CA ILE A 404 8.17 8.30 -2.01
C ILE A 404 6.63 8.25 -1.97
N ALA A 405 5.96 9.41 -1.82
CA ALA A 405 4.51 9.47 -1.82
C ALA A 405 3.91 8.98 -3.15
N ALA A 406 4.45 9.45 -4.29
CA ALA A 406 3.99 9.03 -5.62
C ALA A 406 4.17 7.52 -5.82
N THR A 407 5.33 6.95 -5.47
CA THR A 407 5.60 5.52 -5.67
C THR A 407 4.78 4.62 -4.74
N ILE A 408 4.50 5.03 -3.49
CA ILE A 408 3.55 4.32 -2.62
C ILE A 408 2.16 4.32 -3.26
N CYS A 409 1.68 5.45 -3.76
CA CYS A 409 0.37 5.53 -4.42
C CYS A 409 0.30 4.69 -5.71
N VAL A 410 1.37 4.70 -6.53
CA VAL A 410 1.47 3.85 -7.72
C VAL A 410 1.45 2.36 -7.35
N MET A 411 2.09 1.97 -6.25
CA MET A 411 2.09 0.61 -5.74
C MET A 411 0.70 0.18 -5.24
N LEU A 412 -0.03 1.07 -4.55
CA LEU A 412 -1.35 0.75 -4.00
C LEU A 412 -2.36 0.39 -5.09
N LEU A 413 -2.29 0.99 -6.28
CA LEU A 413 -3.24 0.75 -7.37
C LEU A 413 -3.31 -0.73 -7.77
N PRO A 414 -2.23 -1.38 -8.23
CA PRO A 414 -2.25 -2.80 -8.57
C PRO A 414 -2.32 -3.72 -7.35
N PHE A 415 -1.78 -3.30 -6.19
CA PHE A 415 -1.83 -4.12 -4.98
C PHE A 415 -3.27 -4.34 -4.51
N CYS A 416 -4.06 -3.28 -4.36
CA CYS A 416 -5.46 -3.38 -3.95
C CYS A 416 -6.37 -3.97 -5.04
N LEU A 417 -5.93 -4.01 -6.30
CA LEU A 417 -6.67 -4.72 -7.35
C LEU A 417 -6.61 -6.24 -7.17
N THR A 418 -5.48 -6.76 -6.68
CA THR A 418 -5.19 -8.20 -6.60
C THR A 418 -5.14 -8.75 -5.17
N SER A 419 -5.35 -7.90 -4.17
CA SER A 419 -5.26 -8.26 -2.75
C SER A 419 -6.41 -7.67 -1.96
N GLU A 420 -6.82 -8.42 -0.95
CA GLU A 420 -7.81 -7.98 0.03
C GLU A 420 -7.23 -6.83 0.87
N MET A 421 -7.89 -5.67 0.82
CA MET A 421 -7.61 -4.54 1.70
C MET A 421 -8.74 -4.30 2.70
N SER A 422 -9.76 -5.14 2.67
CA SER A 422 -10.94 -5.09 3.53
C SER A 422 -10.68 -5.56 4.97
N TYR A 423 -9.58 -6.25 5.24
CA TYR A 423 -9.17 -6.54 6.61
C TYR A 423 -8.85 -5.25 7.37
N LYS A 424 -9.32 -5.16 8.60
CA LYS A 424 -9.26 -3.97 9.46
C LYS A 424 -7.89 -3.29 9.48
N GLN A 425 -6.80 -4.05 9.67
CA GLN A 425 -5.45 -3.50 9.76
C GLN A 425 -4.89 -2.99 8.42
N TYR A 426 -5.27 -3.60 7.29
CA TYR A 426 -4.77 -3.17 5.98
C TYR A 426 -5.45 -1.88 5.54
N PHE A 427 -6.75 -1.77 5.77
CA PHE A 427 -7.50 -0.56 5.48
C PHE A 427 -7.00 0.62 6.34
N GLU A 428 -6.83 0.41 7.66
CA GLU A 428 -6.27 1.40 8.58
C GLU A 428 -4.89 1.89 8.09
N SER A 429 -3.98 0.96 7.74
CA SER A 429 -2.64 1.31 7.28
C SER A 429 -2.63 1.97 5.91
N MET A 430 -3.54 1.61 4.99
CA MET A 430 -3.68 2.26 3.69
C MET A 430 -4.05 3.74 3.87
N ILE A 431 -5.07 4.05 4.65
CA ILE A 431 -5.47 5.44 4.94
C ILE A 431 -4.36 6.20 5.69
N PHE A 432 -3.64 5.52 6.60
CA PHE A 432 -2.46 6.10 7.24
C PHE A 432 -1.39 6.50 6.21
N PHE A 433 -1.00 5.61 5.29
CA PHE A 433 -0.01 5.95 4.27
C PHE A 433 -0.50 7.04 3.33
N LEU A 434 -1.76 7.04 2.93
CA LEU A 434 -2.34 8.11 2.11
C LEU A 434 -2.34 9.46 2.85
N GLY A 435 -2.70 9.49 4.13
CA GLY A 435 -2.63 10.68 4.98
C GLY A 435 -1.22 11.23 5.13
N MET A 436 -0.23 10.35 5.38
CA MET A 436 1.19 10.70 5.44
C MET A 436 1.70 11.27 4.09
N CYS A 437 1.40 10.58 2.99
CA CYS A 437 1.79 11.00 1.63
C CYS A 437 1.16 12.33 1.24
N GLY A 438 -0.13 12.53 1.52
CA GLY A 438 -0.83 13.80 1.33
C GLY A 438 -0.19 14.94 2.12
N THR A 439 0.29 14.65 3.34
CA THR A 439 1.01 15.63 4.17
C THR A 439 2.39 15.98 3.60
N PHE A 440 3.12 15.03 3.01
CA PHE A 440 4.38 15.33 2.32
C PHE A 440 4.16 16.36 1.20
N VAL A 441 3.12 16.15 0.39
CA VAL A 441 2.74 17.09 -0.69
C VAL A 441 2.36 18.46 -0.14
N ALA A 442 1.59 18.51 0.96
CA ALA A 442 1.16 19.75 1.60
C ALA A 442 2.34 20.55 2.19
N CYS A 443 3.29 19.89 2.87
CA CYS A 443 4.42 20.51 3.56
C CYS A 443 5.52 21.04 2.63
N ASN A 444 5.72 20.43 1.46
CA ASN A 444 6.87 20.74 0.57
C ASN A 444 6.89 22.17 0.01
N GLY A 445 5.77 22.89 0.12
CA GLY A 445 5.68 24.28 -0.33
C GLY A 445 6.24 25.31 0.63
N ILE A 446 6.50 24.95 1.87
CA ILE A 446 6.87 25.88 2.94
C ILE A 446 8.37 25.96 3.12
N GLN A 447 9.09 24.84 2.93
CA GLN A 447 10.57 24.82 3.04
C GLN A 447 11.23 25.81 2.08
N ASN A 448 10.72 25.97 0.85
CA ASN A 448 11.27 26.91 -0.12
C ASN A 448 11.02 28.39 0.27
N LYS A 449 9.93 28.70 0.98
CA LYS A 449 9.68 30.08 1.45
C LYS A 449 10.58 30.50 2.61
N TYR A 450 10.96 29.56 3.49
CA TYR A 450 11.89 29.85 4.58
C TYR A 450 13.34 29.90 4.11
N ALA A 451 13.73 29.04 3.16
CA ALA A 451 15.06 29.06 2.55
C ALA A 451 15.31 30.36 1.75
N SER A 452 14.33 30.81 0.98
CA SER A 452 14.46 32.10 0.21
C SER A 452 14.50 33.34 1.12
N ARG A 453 13.80 33.34 2.26
CA ARG A 453 13.89 34.44 3.23
C ARG A 453 15.23 34.49 3.98
N LYS A 454 15.88 33.35 4.19
CA LYS A 454 17.20 33.28 4.86
C LYS A 454 18.35 33.73 3.95
N ASN A 455 18.17 33.63 2.64
CA ASN A 455 19.15 34.10 1.66
C ASN A 455 18.97 35.61 1.30
N ASN A 456 17.87 36.24 1.72
CA ASN A 456 17.57 37.67 1.48
C ASN A 456 17.66 38.51 2.77
N SER A 457 18.08 37.92 3.90
CA SER A 457 18.42 38.58 5.17
C SER A 457 19.88 38.43 5.48
#